data_1781380de18ba396ac32ecef5313ae10
#
_entry.id   1781380de18ba396ac32ecef5313ae10
#
_cell.length_a   1.000
_cell.length_b   1.000
_cell.length_c   1.000
_cell.angle_alpha   90.00
_cell.angle_beta   90.00
_cell.angle_gamma   90.00
#
_symmetry.space_group_name_H-M   'P 1'
#
loop_
_entity.id
_entity.type
_entity.pdbx_description
1 polymer ?
#
loop_
_entity_poly.entity_id
_entity_poly.type
_entity_poly.pdbx_seq_one_letter_code
_entity_poly.pdbx_strand_id
1 'polypeptide(L)'
;ATALVVGLIVRTAGVPVNLSAGQKRALLKIGVLISVQSLCLYSAVARLPVALALLAFNTYPLWAALWARLVYGQRPPAAVVRAMPVMLLGLALALDVLGASSGLGASGHWHDIGAGVAFALAAAATFGLALVLTQHETPDLDGRLRTASTMGIVAVLALAGVGVQGGFHLPVAAPGWWGLLGLTVLYGTAFTIMF
;
A
#
# COMPACT_ATOMS: atom_id res chain seq x y z
N ALA A 1 4.54 1.38 -16.14
CA ALA A 1 6.01 1.39 -16.25
C ALA A 1 6.62 0.27 -15.39
N THR A 2 6.42 0.24 -14.07
CA THR A 2 6.99 -0.77 -13.15
C THR A 2 6.67 -2.21 -13.57
N ALA A 3 5.42 -2.51 -13.91
CA ALA A 3 5.01 -3.83 -14.38
C ALA A 3 5.76 -4.28 -15.65
N LEU A 4 6.05 -3.35 -16.57
CA LEU A 4 6.81 -3.64 -17.78
C LEU A 4 8.28 -3.92 -17.48
N VAL A 5 8.91 -3.11 -16.63
CA VAL A 5 10.31 -3.29 -16.23
C VAL A 5 10.51 -4.61 -15.51
N VAL A 6 9.66 -4.91 -14.52
CA VAL A 6 9.74 -6.17 -13.75
C VAL A 6 9.38 -7.37 -14.63
N GLY A 7 8.39 -7.23 -15.51
CA GLY A 7 8.05 -8.26 -16.51
C GLY A 7 9.22 -8.58 -17.45
N LEU A 8 9.97 -7.56 -17.86
CA LEU A 8 11.17 -7.74 -18.67
C LEU A 8 12.27 -8.46 -17.88
N ILE A 9 12.50 -8.08 -16.61
CA ILE A 9 13.46 -8.74 -15.72
C ILE A 9 13.11 -10.22 -15.51
N VAL A 10 11.85 -10.54 -15.26
CA VAL A 10 11.38 -11.93 -15.11
C VAL A 10 11.64 -12.74 -16.39
N ARG A 11 11.40 -12.12 -17.55
CA ARG A 11 11.61 -12.76 -18.86
C ARG A 11 13.10 -12.97 -19.17
N THR A 12 13.96 -12.00 -18.84
CA THR A 12 15.43 -12.12 -19.07
C THR A 12 16.09 -13.04 -18.05
N ALA A 13 15.55 -13.15 -16.84
CA ALA A 13 16.05 -14.03 -15.77
C ALA A 13 15.65 -15.50 -15.94
N GLY A 14 14.85 -15.85 -16.98
CA GLY A 14 14.45 -17.21 -17.25
C GLY A 14 13.62 -17.87 -16.13
N VAL A 15 12.94 -17.07 -15.30
CA VAL A 15 12.13 -17.61 -14.20
C VAL A 15 10.95 -18.39 -14.75
N PRO A 16 10.78 -19.68 -14.38
CA PRO A 16 9.69 -20.49 -14.88
C PRO A 16 8.33 -19.94 -14.44
N VAL A 17 7.50 -19.52 -15.39
CA VAL A 17 6.17 -18.91 -15.16
C VAL A 17 5.09 -19.97 -14.95
N ASN A 18 5.42 -21.09 -14.31
CA ASN A 18 4.43 -22.14 -13.99
C ASN A 18 3.74 -21.84 -12.66
N LEU A 19 2.67 -21.05 -12.73
CA LEU A 19 1.83 -20.72 -11.58
C LEU A 19 0.71 -21.74 -11.41
N SER A 20 0.60 -22.35 -10.24
CA SER A 20 -0.54 -23.18 -9.87
C SER A 20 -1.84 -22.34 -9.82
N ALA A 21 -3.00 -22.99 -9.94
CA ALA A 21 -4.29 -22.30 -9.84
C ALA A 21 -4.48 -21.61 -8.48
N GLY A 22 -3.94 -22.19 -7.40
CA GLY A 22 -3.93 -21.58 -6.06
C GLY A 22 -3.11 -20.30 -6.03
N GLN A 23 -1.87 -20.34 -6.55
CA GLN A 23 -0.98 -19.17 -6.63
C GLN A 23 -1.57 -18.03 -7.47
N LYS A 24 -2.22 -18.35 -8.59
CA LYS A 24 -2.92 -17.34 -9.42
C LYS A 24 -4.02 -16.64 -8.64
N ARG A 25 -4.84 -17.39 -7.87
CA ARG A 25 -5.89 -16.82 -7.02
C ARG A 25 -5.30 -15.95 -5.89
N ALA A 26 -4.23 -16.41 -5.26
CA ALA A 26 -3.53 -15.66 -4.22
C ALA A 26 -2.98 -14.34 -4.77
N LEU A 27 -2.27 -14.38 -5.89
CA LEU A 27 -1.74 -13.19 -6.55
C LEU A 27 -2.84 -12.20 -6.97
N LEU A 28 -3.98 -12.70 -7.44
CA LEU A 28 -5.14 -11.85 -7.76
C LEU A 28 -5.68 -11.15 -6.52
N LYS A 29 -5.89 -11.88 -5.42
CA LYS A 29 -6.34 -11.29 -4.15
C LYS A 29 -5.35 -10.22 -3.67
N ILE A 30 -4.05 -10.53 -3.65
CA ILE A 30 -3.00 -9.61 -3.23
C ILE A 30 -2.96 -8.38 -4.14
N GLY A 31 -3.02 -8.55 -5.45
CA GLY A 31 -3.04 -7.44 -6.42
C GLY A 31 -4.26 -6.52 -6.24
N VAL A 32 -5.45 -7.09 -6.01
CA VAL A 32 -6.67 -6.33 -5.71
C VAL A 32 -6.51 -5.55 -4.40
N LEU A 33 -6.00 -6.18 -3.34
CA LEU A 33 -5.77 -5.52 -2.04
C LEU A 33 -4.78 -4.36 -2.16
N ILE A 34 -3.68 -4.54 -2.91
CA ILE A 34 -2.70 -3.48 -3.16
C ILE A 34 -3.33 -2.34 -3.97
N SER A 35 -4.21 -2.65 -4.92
CA SER A 35 -4.92 -1.62 -5.69
C SER A 35 -5.87 -0.82 -4.80
N VAL A 36 -6.65 -1.48 -3.95
CA VAL A 36 -7.55 -0.82 -2.99
C VAL A 36 -6.73 0.02 -1.99
N GLN A 37 -5.64 -0.53 -1.47
CA GLN A 37 -4.71 0.17 -0.59
C GLN A 37 -4.20 1.46 -1.23
N SER A 38 -3.77 1.39 -2.49
CA SER A 38 -3.26 2.55 -3.21
C SER A 38 -4.33 3.63 -3.40
N LEU A 39 -5.55 3.24 -3.81
CA LEU A 39 -6.67 4.17 -3.94
C LEU A 39 -7.02 4.85 -2.61
N CYS A 40 -7.06 4.07 -1.53
CA CYS A 40 -7.30 4.60 -0.18
C CYS A 40 -6.19 5.56 0.25
N LEU A 41 -4.92 5.20 0.03
CA LEU A 41 -3.79 6.05 0.41
C LEU A 41 -3.77 7.37 -0.38
N TYR A 42 -4.01 7.33 -1.69
CA TYR A 42 -4.13 8.55 -2.50
C TYR A 42 -5.33 9.40 -2.07
N SER A 43 -6.46 8.78 -1.72
CA SER A 43 -7.62 9.47 -1.18
C SER A 43 -7.35 10.14 0.18
N ALA A 44 -6.50 9.52 1.00
CA ALA A 44 -6.03 10.09 2.26
C ALA A 44 -5.14 11.31 2.03
N VAL A 45 -4.11 11.18 1.16
CA VAL A 45 -3.17 12.25 0.84
C VAL A 45 -3.86 13.45 0.16
N ALA A 46 -4.95 13.22 -0.57
CA ALA A 46 -5.76 14.29 -1.14
C ALA A 46 -6.54 15.11 -0.08
N ARG A 47 -6.67 14.61 1.15
CA ARG A 47 -7.46 15.21 2.25
C ARG A 47 -6.64 15.58 3.47
N LEU A 48 -5.46 14.99 3.62
CA LEU A 48 -4.55 15.18 4.76
C LEU A 48 -3.19 15.65 4.29
N PRO A 49 -2.46 16.40 5.12
CA PRO A 49 -1.02 16.55 4.94
C PRO A 49 -0.35 15.18 4.77
N VAL A 50 0.54 15.05 3.79
CA VAL A 50 1.20 13.79 3.43
C VAL A 50 1.82 13.09 4.64
N ALA A 51 2.44 13.88 5.54
CA ALA A 51 3.05 13.35 6.77
C ALA A 51 2.03 12.63 7.67
N LEU A 52 0.84 13.19 7.85
CA LEU A 52 -0.22 12.59 8.67
C LEU A 52 -0.82 11.36 7.99
N ALA A 53 -1.03 11.42 6.68
CA ALA A 53 -1.51 10.25 5.93
C ALA A 53 -0.53 9.08 6.02
N LEU A 54 0.76 9.34 5.86
CA LEU A 54 1.80 8.31 5.98
C LEU A 54 1.96 7.81 7.42
N LEU A 55 1.82 8.68 8.43
CA LEU A 55 1.88 8.27 9.83
C LEU A 55 0.71 7.32 10.16
N ALA A 56 -0.51 7.66 9.76
CA ALA A 56 -1.66 6.78 9.91
C ALA A 56 -1.50 5.47 9.12
N PHE A 57 -0.96 5.52 7.91
CA PHE A 57 -0.64 4.34 7.11
C PHE A 57 0.40 3.45 7.80
N ASN A 58 1.40 4.00 8.48
CA ASN A 58 2.42 3.24 9.21
C ASN A 58 1.86 2.41 10.37
N THR A 59 0.57 2.47 10.67
CA THR A 59 -0.09 1.52 11.57
C THR A 59 -0.31 0.13 10.93
N TYR A 60 0.05 -0.07 9.65
CA TYR A 60 -0.13 -1.36 8.95
C TYR A 60 0.45 -2.58 9.69
N PRO A 61 1.54 -2.51 10.50
CA PRO A 61 2.01 -3.69 11.22
C PRO A 61 1.02 -4.17 12.29
N LEU A 62 0.23 -3.25 12.86
CA LEU A 62 -0.83 -3.60 13.81
C LEU A 62 -1.93 -4.41 13.11
N TRP A 63 -2.32 -3.94 11.92
CA TRP A 63 -3.30 -4.63 11.08
C TRP A 63 -2.79 -5.98 10.59
N ALA A 64 -1.51 -6.07 10.18
CA ALA A 64 -0.88 -7.33 9.80
C ALA A 64 -0.90 -8.34 10.97
N ALA A 65 -0.56 -7.91 12.18
CA ALA A 65 -0.63 -8.75 13.37
C ALA A 65 -2.06 -9.21 13.68
N LEU A 66 -3.05 -8.31 13.53
CA LEU A 66 -4.46 -8.63 13.69
C LEU A 66 -4.93 -9.66 12.66
N TRP A 67 -4.64 -9.45 11.38
CA TRP A 67 -5.01 -10.37 10.30
C TRP A 67 -4.32 -11.72 10.42
N ALA A 68 -3.03 -11.76 10.77
CA ALA A 68 -2.32 -13.01 11.02
C ALA A 68 -2.98 -13.83 12.13
N ARG A 69 -3.48 -13.16 13.17
CA ARG A 69 -4.22 -13.82 14.24
C ARG A 69 -5.61 -14.28 13.80
N LEU A 70 -6.36 -13.43 13.10
CA LEU A 70 -7.76 -13.72 12.72
C LEU A 70 -7.86 -14.79 11.62
N VAL A 71 -6.96 -14.74 10.63
CA VAL A 71 -7.03 -15.63 9.45
C VAL A 71 -6.25 -16.91 9.68
N TYR A 72 -5.08 -16.84 10.33
CA TYR A 72 -4.17 -17.97 10.47
C TYR A 72 -3.95 -18.42 11.93
N GLY A 73 -4.63 -17.79 12.90
CA GLY A 73 -4.50 -18.15 14.32
C GLY A 73 -3.11 -17.85 14.92
N GLN A 74 -2.26 -17.12 14.21
CA GLN A 74 -0.89 -16.86 14.66
C GLN A 74 -0.87 -15.84 15.80
N ARG A 75 -0.03 -16.11 16.81
CA ARG A 75 0.20 -15.14 17.87
C ARG A 75 1.16 -14.06 17.41
N PRO A 76 0.80 -12.77 17.48
CA PRO A 76 1.70 -11.70 17.10
C PRO A 76 2.96 -11.71 17.98
N PRO A 77 4.14 -11.37 17.44
CA PRO A 77 5.37 -11.25 18.22
C PRO A 77 5.19 -10.25 19.36
N ALA A 78 5.73 -10.58 20.54
CA ALA A 78 5.61 -9.71 21.72
C ALA A 78 6.17 -8.29 21.49
N ALA A 79 7.15 -8.14 20.59
CA ALA A 79 7.69 -6.85 20.20
C ALA A 79 6.63 -5.97 19.50
N VAL A 80 5.83 -6.55 18.60
CA VAL A 80 4.75 -5.84 17.91
C VAL A 80 3.69 -5.41 18.91
N VAL A 81 3.25 -6.33 19.80
CA VAL A 81 2.23 -6.02 20.82
C VAL A 81 2.68 -4.89 21.74
N ARG A 82 3.97 -4.84 22.12
CA ARG A 82 4.53 -3.76 22.94
C ARG A 82 4.67 -2.44 22.19
N ALA A 83 4.94 -2.49 20.88
CA ALA A 83 5.04 -1.29 20.07
C ALA A 83 3.66 -0.66 19.73
N MET A 84 2.59 -1.45 19.75
CA MET A 84 1.21 -0.99 19.44
C MET A 84 0.80 0.28 20.19
N PRO A 85 0.86 0.33 21.53
CA PRO A 85 0.42 1.53 22.26
C PRO A 85 1.28 2.75 21.94
N VAL A 86 2.58 2.57 21.73
CA VAL A 86 3.50 3.67 21.37
C VAL A 86 3.14 4.24 20.00
N MET A 87 2.85 3.37 19.01
CA MET A 87 2.45 3.81 17.68
C MET A 87 1.10 4.53 17.70
N LEU A 88 0.13 4.02 18.44
CA LEU A 88 -1.19 4.64 18.58
C LEU A 88 -1.12 5.99 19.32
N LEU A 89 -0.30 6.09 20.37
CA LEU A 89 -0.04 7.35 21.07
C LEU A 89 0.63 8.37 20.14
N GLY A 90 1.64 7.96 19.39
CA GLY A 90 2.30 8.82 18.41
C GLY A 90 1.32 9.34 17.35
N LEU A 91 0.44 8.49 16.85
CA LEU A 91 -0.61 8.87 15.91
C LEU A 91 -1.64 9.82 16.55
N ALA A 92 -2.08 9.53 17.78
CA ALA A 92 -3.03 10.37 18.51
C ALA A 92 -2.47 11.77 18.79
N LEU A 93 -1.19 11.86 19.17
CA LEU A 93 -0.50 13.14 19.38
C LEU A 93 -0.34 13.91 18.06
N ALA A 94 0.05 13.23 16.99
CA ALA A 94 0.24 13.87 15.69
C ALA A 94 -1.08 14.36 15.07
N LEU A 95 -2.18 13.67 15.33
CA LEU A 95 -3.53 14.10 14.90
C LEU A 95 -4.14 15.15 15.85
N ASP A 96 -3.44 15.53 16.92
CA ASP A 96 -3.92 16.44 17.96
C ASP A 96 -5.34 16.08 18.47
N VAL A 97 -5.55 14.78 18.69
CA VAL A 97 -6.84 14.25 19.14
C VAL A 97 -7.30 14.90 20.44
N LEU A 98 -6.36 15.37 21.26
CA LEU A 98 -6.62 16.00 22.55
C LEU A 98 -6.79 17.53 22.46
N GLY A 99 -6.60 18.12 21.30
CA GLY A 99 -6.82 19.56 21.08
C GLY A 99 -5.88 20.49 21.86
N ALA A 100 -4.74 19.97 22.34
CA ALA A 100 -3.99 20.61 23.42
C ALA A 100 -2.91 21.59 22.95
N SER A 101 -2.44 21.55 21.69
CA SER A 101 -1.19 22.33 21.45
C SER A 101 -0.81 22.72 20.02
N SER A 102 -1.44 22.24 18.99
CA SER A 102 -0.75 22.28 17.69
C SER A 102 -1.27 23.28 16.67
N GLY A 103 -2.16 24.19 16.96
CA GLY A 103 -2.63 25.16 15.94
C GLY A 103 -3.14 24.54 14.62
N LEU A 104 -2.93 23.24 14.45
CA LEU A 104 -3.53 22.38 13.41
C LEU A 104 -4.91 21.87 13.86
N GLY A 105 -5.38 22.38 15.00
CA GLY A 105 -6.66 22.19 15.69
C GLY A 105 -7.62 21.22 15.02
N ALA A 106 -7.36 19.93 15.15
CA ALA A 106 -8.26 18.90 14.63
C ALA A 106 -9.66 18.98 15.26
N SER A 107 -9.76 19.55 16.45
CA SER A 107 -11.02 19.65 17.21
C SER A 107 -12.15 20.42 16.51
N GLY A 108 -11.83 21.34 15.59
CA GLY A 108 -12.82 22.07 14.79
C GLY A 108 -13.06 21.50 13.38
N HIS A 109 -12.15 20.65 12.88
CA HIS A 109 -12.14 20.19 11.48
C HIS A 109 -12.24 18.67 11.34
N TRP A 110 -12.68 17.97 12.39
CA TRP A 110 -12.82 16.50 12.35
C TRP A 110 -13.71 16.00 11.20
N HIS A 111 -14.67 16.80 10.77
CA HIS A 111 -15.51 16.47 9.62
C HIS A 111 -14.70 16.40 8.33
N ASP A 112 -13.69 17.27 8.17
CA ASP A 112 -12.87 17.35 6.95
C ASP A 112 -11.68 16.37 7.01
N ILE A 113 -11.08 16.22 8.18
CA ILE A 113 -9.89 15.38 8.42
C ILE A 113 -10.27 13.91 8.63
N GLY A 114 -11.41 13.63 9.26
CA GLY A 114 -11.84 12.28 9.64
C GLY A 114 -11.93 11.31 8.47
N ALA A 115 -12.45 11.78 7.32
CA ALA A 115 -12.49 10.97 6.11
C ALA A 115 -11.09 10.61 5.61
N GLY A 116 -10.14 11.55 5.65
CA GLY A 116 -8.76 11.32 5.27
C GLY A 116 -8.07 10.29 6.17
N VAL A 117 -8.28 10.38 7.49
CA VAL A 117 -7.77 9.41 8.47
C VAL A 117 -8.38 8.03 8.23
N ALA A 118 -9.69 7.95 8.00
CA ALA A 118 -10.37 6.70 7.71
C ALA A 118 -9.80 6.02 6.45
N PHE A 119 -9.53 6.79 5.37
CA PHE A 119 -8.87 6.28 4.17
C PHE A 119 -7.44 5.81 4.45
N ALA A 120 -6.65 6.53 5.25
CA ALA A 120 -5.29 6.12 5.60
C ALA A 120 -5.28 4.82 6.43
N LEU A 121 -6.18 4.67 7.39
CA LEU A 121 -6.33 3.45 8.17
C LEU A 121 -6.86 2.27 7.32
N ALA A 122 -7.78 2.52 6.40
CA ALA A 122 -8.24 1.52 5.44
C ALA A 122 -7.10 1.05 4.54
N ALA A 123 -6.24 1.98 4.08
CA ALA A 123 -5.03 1.63 3.34
C ALA A 123 -4.07 0.77 4.18
N ALA A 124 -3.86 1.12 5.46
CA ALA A 124 -3.03 0.35 6.37
C ALA A 124 -3.60 -1.07 6.61
N ALA A 125 -4.91 -1.19 6.79
CA ALA A 125 -5.58 -2.47 7.02
C ALA A 125 -5.49 -3.39 5.80
N THR A 126 -5.77 -2.86 4.60
CA THR A 126 -5.68 -3.63 3.34
C THR A 126 -4.24 -4.02 3.01
N PHE A 127 -3.27 -3.14 3.26
CA PHE A 127 -1.86 -3.46 3.09
C PHE A 127 -1.39 -4.53 4.08
N GLY A 128 -1.78 -4.43 5.37
CA GLY A 128 -1.49 -5.45 6.38
C GLY A 128 -2.03 -6.82 5.98
N LEU A 129 -3.24 -6.89 5.43
CA LEU A 129 -3.81 -8.14 4.91
C LEU A 129 -3.03 -8.65 3.70
N ALA A 130 -2.67 -7.78 2.75
CA ALA A 130 -1.88 -8.16 1.59
C ALA A 130 -0.53 -8.77 1.98
N LEU A 131 0.16 -8.20 2.99
CA LEU A 131 1.41 -8.74 3.53
C LEU A 131 1.23 -10.13 4.11
N VAL A 132 0.20 -10.34 4.92
CA VAL A 132 -0.09 -11.63 5.56
C VAL A 132 -0.41 -12.70 4.50
N LEU A 133 -1.23 -12.39 3.51
CA LEU A 133 -1.52 -13.31 2.40
C LEU A 133 -0.25 -13.60 1.58
N THR A 134 0.59 -12.61 1.34
CA THR A 134 1.86 -12.78 0.63
C THR A 134 2.77 -13.79 1.35
N GLN A 135 2.87 -13.70 2.67
CA GLN A 135 3.71 -14.61 3.46
C GLN A 135 3.17 -16.04 3.52
N HIS A 136 1.84 -16.22 3.51
CA HIS A 136 1.21 -17.52 3.73
C HIS A 136 0.79 -18.23 2.44
N GLU A 137 0.28 -17.48 1.46
CA GLU A 137 -0.24 -18.08 0.23
C GLU A 137 0.80 -18.19 -0.89
N THR A 138 1.93 -17.44 -0.79
CA THR A 138 2.99 -17.43 -1.81
C THR A 138 4.42 -17.55 -1.25
N PRO A 139 4.69 -18.41 -0.24
CA PRO A 139 6.02 -18.49 0.37
C PRO A 139 7.09 -19.00 -0.61
N ASP A 140 6.73 -19.95 -1.47
CA ASP A 140 7.65 -20.62 -2.41
C ASP A 140 7.77 -19.89 -3.76
N LEU A 141 7.08 -18.76 -3.93
CA LEU A 141 7.11 -18.04 -5.18
C LEU A 141 8.29 -17.06 -5.22
N ASP A 142 9.05 -17.09 -6.31
CA ASP A 142 10.13 -16.13 -6.54
C ASP A 142 9.60 -14.69 -6.38
N GLY A 143 10.28 -13.88 -5.56
CA GLY A 143 9.87 -12.53 -5.24
C GLY A 143 9.70 -11.63 -6.48
N ARG A 144 10.51 -11.86 -7.52
CA ARG A 144 10.43 -11.11 -8.78
C ARG A 144 9.15 -11.44 -9.53
N LEU A 145 8.80 -12.75 -9.63
CA LEU A 145 7.58 -13.19 -10.28
C LEU A 145 6.34 -12.72 -9.51
N ARG A 146 6.39 -12.77 -8.19
CA ARG A 146 5.33 -12.26 -7.31
C ARG A 146 5.11 -10.77 -7.53
N THR A 147 6.18 -9.97 -7.49
CA THR A 147 6.10 -8.52 -7.70
C THR A 147 5.62 -8.18 -9.11
N ALA A 148 6.13 -8.85 -10.16
CA ALA A 148 5.69 -8.64 -11.53
C ALA A 148 4.20 -8.91 -11.70
N SER A 149 3.71 -10.02 -11.13
CA SER A 149 2.31 -10.43 -11.23
C SER A 149 1.38 -9.48 -10.48
N THR A 150 1.72 -9.11 -9.25
CA THR A 150 0.92 -8.18 -8.45
C THR A 150 0.89 -6.78 -9.06
N MET A 151 2.03 -6.26 -9.52
CA MET A 151 2.10 -4.96 -10.20
C MET A 151 1.40 -4.98 -11.56
N GLY A 152 1.41 -6.11 -12.26
CA GLY A 152 0.61 -6.31 -13.48
C GLY A 152 -0.88 -6.17 -13.21
N ILE A 153 -1.38 -6.81 -12.16
CA ILE A 153 -2.79 -6.72 -11.74
C ILE A 153 -3.15 -5.29 -11.34
N VAL A 154 -2.31 -4.64 -10.53
CA VAL A 154 -2.49 -3.23 -10.15
C VAL A 154 -2.55 -2.32 -11.38
N ALA A 155 -1.66 -2.53 -12.35
CA ALA A 155 -1.66 -1.75 -13.59
C ALA A 155 -2.96 -1.93 -14.39
N VAL A 156 -3.45 -3.17 -14.53
CA VAL A 156 -4.72 -3.45 -15.24
C VAL A 156 -5.88 -2.79 -14.52
N LEU A 157 -5.97 -2.90 -13.20
CA LEU A 157 -7.05 -2.28 -12.42
C LEU A 157 -6.98 -0.76 -12.45
N ALA A 158 -5.77 -0.18 -12.42
CA ALA A 158 -5.58 1.26 -12.55
C ALA A 158 -6.02 1.76 -13.94
N LEU A 159 -5.65 1.05 -15.01
CA LEU A 159 -6.07 1.37 -16.37
C LEU A 159 -7.59 1.28 -16.54
N ALA A 160 -8.21 0.25 -15.97
CA ALA A 160 -9.67 0.12 -15.96
C ALA A 160 -10.33 1.29 -15.21
N GLY A 161 -9.79 1.69 -14.06
CA GLY A 161 -10.27 2.83 -13.28
C GLY A 161 -10.19 4.16 -14.05
N VAL A 162 -9.08 4.39 -14.74
CA VAL A 162 -8.91 5.59 -15.60
C VAL A 162 -9.91 5.59 -16.76
N GLY A 163 -10.17 4.42 -17.37
CA GLY A 163 -11.18 4.29 -18.44
C GLY A 163 -12.57 4.68 -17.98
N VAL A 164 -12.93 4.33 -16.73
CA VAL A 164 -14.23 4.70 -16.14
C VAL A 164 -14.30 6.19 -15.77
N GLN A 165 -13.19 6.82 -15.41
CA GLN A 165 -13.12 8.23 -15.00
C GLN A 165 -13.02 9.22 -16.17
N GLY A 166 -13.04 8.77 -17.41
CA GLY A 166 -13.09 9.64 -18.58
C GLY A 166 -11.75 10.04 -19.19
N GLY A 167 -10.66 9.36 -18.84
CA GLY A 167 -9.40 9.49 -19.57
C GLY A 167 -8.16 9.85 -18.76
N PHE A 168 -7.00 9.82 -19.41
CA PHE A 168 -5.71 10.17 -18.83
C PHE A 168 -5.52 11.67 -18.75
N HIS A 169 -5.35 12.19 -17.55
CA HIS A 169 -4.84 13.53 -17.34
C HIS A 169 -3.31 13.46 -17.28
N LEU A 170 -2.66 13.66 -18.41
CA LEU A 170 -1.20 13.69 -18.47
C LEU A 170 -0.70 15.04 -17.93
N PRO A 171 0.47 15.06 -17.26
CA PRO A 171 1.06 16.31 -16.81
C PRO A 171 1.35 17.21 -18.01
N VAL A 172 0.88 18.44 -17.95
CA VAL A 172 1.13 19.46 -19.00
C VAL A 172 2.50 20.11 -18.82
N ALA A 173 3.05 20.08 -17.61
CA ALA A 173 4.31 20.73 -17.27
C ALA A 173 5.49 19.75 -17.17
N ALA A 174 6.66 20.16 -17.60
CA ALA A 174 7.91 19.37 -17.53
C ALA A 174 8.23 18.82 -16.13
N PRO A 175 8.05 19.55 -15.01
CA PRO A 175 8.27 19.00 -13.67
C PRO A 175 7.40 17.78 -13.34
N GLY A 176 6.19 17.69 -13.88
CA GLY A 176 5.30 16.54 -13.69
C GLY A 176 5.85 15.28 -14.37
N TRP A 177 6.47 15.41 -15.53
CA TRP A 177 7.13 14.29 -16.22
C TRP A 177 8.37 13.80 -15.48
N TRP A 178 9.18 14.72 -14.93
CA TRP A 178 10.33 14.35 -14.11
C TRP A 178 9.89 13.66 -12.81
N GLY A 179 8.80 14.11 -12.19
CA GLY A 179 8.20 13.44 -11.04
C GLY A 179 7.72 12.01 -11.37
N LEU A 180 7.06 11.83 -12.51
CA LEU A 180 6.61 10.52 -13.00
C LEU A 180 7.80 9.59 -13.30
N LEU A 181 8.84 10.08 -13.94
CA LEU A 181 10.07 9.31 -14.22
C LEU A 181 10.77 8.94 -12.91
N GLY A 182 10.94 9.89 -11.99
CA GLY A 182 11.55 9.66 -10.68
C GLY A 182 10.79 8.61 -9.87
N LEU A 183 9.47 8.72 -9.78
CA LEU A 183 8.63 7.72 -9.12
C LEU A 183 8.73 6.34 -9.80
N THR A 184 8.76 6.29 -11.12
CA THR A 184 8.84 5.01 -11.85
C THR A 184 10.20 4.35 -11.66
N VAL A 185 11.29 5.11 -11.74
CA VAL A 185 12.65 4.58 -11.62
C VAL A 185 12.97 4.27 -10.16
N LEU A 186 12.71 5.16 -9.23
CA LEU A 186 13.03 4.97 -7.81
C LEU A 186 12.12 3.92 -7.16
N TYR A 187 10.81 4.00 -7.39
CA TYR A 187 9.86 3.05 -6.78
C TYR A 187 9.86 1.70 -7.49
N GLY A 188 9.92 1.69 -8.82
CA GLY A 188 9.90 0.46 -9.61
C GLY A 188 11.19 -0.33 -9.50
N THR A 189 12.35 0.33 -9.57
CA THR A 189 13.65 -0.35 -9.53
C THR A 189 14.13 -0.62 -8.10
N ALA A 190 14.00 0.34 -7.19
CA ALA A 190 14.44 0.16 -5.81
C ALA A 190 13.62 -0.95 -5.11
N PHE A 191 12.31 -0.99 -5.32
CA PHE A 191 11.45 -2.03 -4.75
C PHE A 191 11.75 -3.42 -5.32
N THR A 192 12.14 -3.50 -6.60
CA THR A 192 12.47 -4.79 -7.25
C THR A 192 13.85 -5.31 -6.85
N ILE A 193 14.76 -4.44 -6.42
CA ILE A 193 16.10 -4.83 -5.98
C ILE A 193 16.11 -5.23 -4.50
N MET A 194 15.20 -4.67 -3.68
CA MET A 194 15.13 -4.94 -2.24
C MET A 194 14.30 -6.20 -1.87
N PHE A 195 13.50 -6.73 -2.78
CA PHE A 195 12.64 -7.91 -2.57
C PHE A 195 12.83 -8.97 -3.63
#